data_990daa7e97f3eb08fdce7f7df0544229
#
_entry.id   990daa7e97f3eb08fdce7f7df0544229
#
_cell.length_a   1.000
_cell.length_b   1.000
_cell.length_c   1.000
_cell.angle_alpha   90.00
_cell.angle_beta   90.00
_cell.angle_gamma   90.00
#
_symmetry.space_group_name_H-M   'P 1'
#
loop_
_entity.id
_entity.type
_entity.pdbx_description
1 polymer ?
#
loop_
_entity_poly.entity_id
_entity_poly.type
_entity_poly.pdbx_seq_one_letter_code
_entity_poly.pdbx_strand_id
1 'polypeptide(L)'
;MSFSTKIKKYRLDPLNGWVVILLAVFLTSCGSNRTEPVSGEVKINLIADKDINPNGRGEPAPLNIFIFNVNDIDVFGNADFFEIVDGSSKAVQASASKIYEAILQPGESRVVFIKPDSDTRTLGFIGAYRNLDDSIWLLNWDLPEKKKSWWRGFFGNDSLELNAHFQKSAITIKKMD
;
A
#
# COMPACT_ATOMS: atom_id res chain seq x y z
N MET A 1 -20.19 39.70 55.55
CA MET A 1 -20.95 39.09 54.46
C MET A 1 -20.25 37.79 54.09
N SER A 2 -20.83 36.67 54.52
CA SER A 2 -20.27 35.32 54.32
C SER A 2 -21.01 34.66 53.17
N PHE A 3 -20.28 34.41 52.04
CA PHE A 3 -20.84 33.67 50.92
C PHE A 3 -20.62 32.17 51.14
N SER A 4 -21.70 31.48 51.54
CA SER A 4 -21.72 30.02 51.68
C SER A 4 -22.01 29.39 50.30
N THR A 5 -21.01 28.87 49.64
CA THR A 5 -21.15 28.17 48.35
C THR A 5 -21.66 26.76 48.64
N LYS A 6 -22.95 26.50 48.39
CA LYS A 6 -23.53 25.16 48.44
C LYS A 6 -23.05 24.34 47.26
N ILE A 7 -22.11 23.45 47.50
CA ILE A 7 -21.69 22.43 46.51
C ILE A 7 -22.81 21.39 46.44
N LYS A 8 -23.51 21.34 45.30
CA LYS A 8 -24.54 20.36 44.98
C LYS A 8 -23.87 19.01 44.71
N LYS A 9 -23.94 18.11 45.69
CA LYS A 9 -23.43 16.73 45.56
C LYS A 9 -24.33 15.98 44.57
N TYR A 10 -23.87 15.77 43.34
CA TYR A 10 -24.55 14.89 42.40
C TYR A 10 -24.40 13.44 42.87
N ARG A 11 -25.48 12.85 43.31
CA ARG A 11 -25.58 11.43 43.61
C ARG A 11 -25.71 10.71 42.29
N LEU A 12 -24.62 10.09 41.81
CA LEU A 12 -24.66 9.21 40.65
C LEU A 12 -25.47 7.95 41.07
N ASP A 13 -26.64 7.82 40.49
CA ASP A 13 -27.44 6.60 40.63
C ASP A 13 -26.65 5.42 40.06
N PRO A 14 -26.65 4.23 40.69
CA PRO A 14 -25.86 3.08 40.21
C PRO A 14 -26.21 2.67 38.77
N LEU A 15 -27.43 2.96 38.33
CA LEU A 15 -27.85 2.69 36.94
C LEU A 15 -27.09 3.54 35.91
N ASN A 16 -26.82 4.82 36.22
CA ASN A 16 -26.06 5.71 35.34
C ASN A 16 -24.56 5.37 35.29
N GLY A 17 -24.00 4.82 36.38
CA GLY A 17 -22.62 4.34 36.42
C GLY A 17 -22.38 3.18 35.48
N TRP A 18 -23.30 2.26 35.36
CA TRP A 18 -23.21 1.11 34.45
C TRP A 18 -23.28 1.52 32.96
N VAL A 19 -24.10 2.54 32.64
CA VAL A 19 -24.22 3.08 31.29
C VAL A 19 -22.91 3.76 30.86
N VAL A 20 -22.25 4.50 31.76
CA VAL A 20 -20.96 5.15 31.47
C VAL A 20 -19.84 4.12 31.28
N ILE A 21 -19.81 3.04 32.06
CA ILE A 21 -18.86 1.95 31.93
C ILE A 21 -19.10 1.19 30.62
N LEU A 22 -20.35 0.93 30.24
CA LEU A 22 -20.72 0.28 29.00
C LEU A 22 -20.33 1.13 27.77
N LEU A 23 -20.48 2.46 27.83
CA LEU A 23 -20.09 3.39 26.78
C LEU A 23 -18.56 3.48 26.64
N ALA A 24 -17.80 3.37 27.73
CA ALA A 24 -16.34 3.40 27.70
C ALA A 24 -15.72 2.15 27.05
N VAL A 25 -16.40 0.99 27.13
CA VAL A 25 -15.94 -0.27 26.51
C VAL A 25 -16.06 -0.24 24.98
N PHE A 26 -16.98 0.56 24.41
CA PHE A 26 -17.13 0.69 22.97
C PHE A 26 -16.08 1.58 22.31
N LEU A 27 -15.26 2.33 23.05
CA LEU A 27 -14.23 3.21 22.49
C LEU A 27 -12.87 2.54 22.31
N THR A 28 -12.69 1.29 22.72
CA THR A 28 -11.46 0.52 22.46
C THR A 28 -11.55 -0.25 21.14
N SER A 29 -11.98 0.39 20.06
CA SER A 29 -11.76 -0.12 18.73
C SER A 29 -10.31 0.14 18.36
N CYS A 30 -9.39 -0.68 18.88
CA CYS A 30 -8.06 -0.82 18.33
C CYS A 30 -8.21 -1.33 16.90
N GLY A 31 -7.88 -0.49 15.90
CA GLY A 31 -7.67 -0.94 14.54
C GLY A 31 -6.63 -2.07 14.59
N SER A 32 -7.04 -3.29 14.31
CA SER A 32 -6.11 -4.42 14.22
C SER A 32 -5.21 -4.16 13.02
N ASN A 33 -3.95 -3.85 13.26
CA ASN A 33 -2.92 -3.86 12.23
C ASN A 33 -2.78 -5.31 11.75
N ARG A 34 -3.43 -5.62 10.64
CA ARG A 34 -3.32 -6.93 10.02
C ARG A 34 -1.88 -7.14 9.55
N THR A 35 -1.26 -8.24 10.00
CA THR A 35 0.11 -8.60 9.66
C THR A 35 0.19 -9.72 8.62
N GLU A 36 -0.91 -10.45 8.44
CA GLU A 36 -0.99 -11.59 7.52
C GLU A 36 -1.97 -11.32 6.38
N PRO A 37 -1.65 -11.72 5.13
CA PRO A 37 -2.53 -11.61 4.00
C PRO A 37 -3.69 -12.61 4.12
N VAL A 38 -4.86 -12.23 3.60
CA VAL A 38 -5.94 -13.20 3.39
C VAL A 38 -5.70 -13.94 2.07
N SER A 39 -6.43 -15.05 1.87
CA SER A 39 -6.30 -15.87 0.67
C SER A 39 -6.37 -15.05 -0.63
N GLY A 40 -5.40 -15.26 -1.50
CA GLY A 40 -5.28 -14.60 -2.79
C GLY A 40 -4.69 -13.17 -2.75
N GLU A 41 -4.21 -12.70 -1.60
CA GLU A 41 -3.46 -11.46 -1.48
C GLU A 41 -1.96 -11.70 -1.60
N VAL A 42 -1.28 -10.68 -2.11
CA VAL A 42 0.18 -10.55 -2.11
C VAL A 42 0.55 -9.53 -1.05
N LYS A 43 1.42 -9.91 -0.13
CA LYS A 43 2.01 -9.00 0.84
C LYS A 43 3.18 -8.28 0.19
N ILE A 44 3.18 -6.96 0.18
CA ILE A 44 4.25 -6.16 -0.41
C ILE A 44 4.82 -5.22 0.64
N ASN A 45 6.11 -5.34 0.90
CA ASN A 45 6.86 -4.40 1.71
C ASN A 45 7.38 -3.30 0.76
N LEU A 46 6.79 -2.11 0.83
CA LEU A 46 7.26 -0.92 0.13
C LEU A 46 8.36 -0.28 0.96
N ILE A 47 9.55 -0.13 0.39
CA ILE A 47 10.71 0.40 1.09
C ILE A 47 11.29 1.54 0.26
N ALA A 48 11.38 2.74 0.84
CA ALA A 48 11.99 3.91 0.23
C ALA A 48 13.36 4.19 0.83
N ASP A 49 14.37 4.41 -0.01
CA ASP A 49 15.68 4.86 0.45
C ASP A 49 15.60 6.27 1.06
N LYS A 50 16.58 6.58 1.93
CA LYS A 50 16.68 7.91 2.56
C LYS A 50 17.00 9.01 1.56
N ASP A 51 17.64 8.68 0.44
CA ASP A 51 18.02 9.59 -0.64
C ASP A 51 17.14 9.44 -1.90
N ILE A 52 15.92 8.88 -1.73
CA ILE A 52 14.96 8.66 -2.81
C ILE A 52 14.61 9.95 -3.53
N ASN A 53 14.42 9.86 -4.88
CA ASN A 53 13.83 10.90 -5.73
C ASN A 53 14.41 12.32 -5.50
N PRO A 54 15.75 12.52 -5.57
CA PRO A 54 16.37 13.79 -5.22
C PRO A 54 15.92 14.92 -6.15
N ASN A 55 15.83 16.14 -5.59
CA ASN A 55 15.61 17.34 -6.37
C ASN A 55 16.90 17.81 -7.06
N GLY A 56 16.84 18.91 -7.83
CA GLY A 56 18.00 19.46 -8.54
C GLY A 56 19.17 19.91 -7.66
N ARG A 57 18.98 19.96 -6.33
CA ARG A 57 20.04 20.23 -5.32
C ARG A 57 20.55 18.96 -4.66
N GLY A 58 20.05 17.79 -5.07
CA GLY A 58 20.40 16.51 -4.47
C GLY A 58 19.68 16.21 -3.14
N GLU A 59 18.72 17.03 -2.74
CA GLU A 59 17.93 16.82 -1.53
C GLU A 59 16.85 15.76 -1.79
N PRO A 60 16.68 14.77 -0.88
CA PRO A 60 15.63 13.75 -1.01
C PRO A 60 14.24 14.37 -1.05
N ALA A 61 13.35 13.75 -1.81
CA ALA A 61 11.96 14.21 -1.91
C ALA A 61 10.99 13.01 -1.92
N PRO A 62 9.73 13.23 -1.51
CA PRO A 62 8.70 12.21 -1.60
C PRO A 62 8.54 11.68 -3.02
N LEU A 63 8.22 10.38 -3.12
CA LEU A 63 7.97 9.70 -4.38
C LEU A 63 6.53 9.21 -4.43
N ASN A 64 5.77 9.60 -5.45
CA ASN A 64 4.49 8.97 -5.73
C ASN A 64 4.73 7.62 -6.42
N ILE A 65 4.10 6.57 -5.91
CA ILE A 65 4.23 5.21 -6.44
C ILE A 65 2.86 4.66 -6.81
N PHE A 66 2.86 3.80 -7.83
CA PHE A 66 1.65 3.13 -8.28
C PHE A 66 1.92 1.64 -8.47
N ILE A 67 0.89 0.81 -8.23
CA ILE A 67 0.91 -0.61 -8.55
C ILE A 67 -0.27 -0.89 -9.48
N PHE A 68 -0.02 -1.64 -10.54
CA PHE A 68 -0.99 -2.01 -11.56
C PHE A 68 -1.15 -3.52 -11.66
N ASN A 69 -2.38 -3.98 -11.89
CA ASN A 69 -2.62 -5.27 -12.54
C ASN A 69 -2.31 -5.11 -14.02
N VAL A 70 -1.43 -5.94 -14.57
CA VAL A 70 -1.04 -5.90 -15.99
C VAL A 70 -1.49 -7.19 -16.66
N ASN A 71 -2.32 -7.05 -17.70
CA ASN A 71 -2.86 -8.15 -18.50
C ASN A 71 -2.16 -8.28 -19.84
N ASP A 72 -1.64 -7.16 -20.37
CA ASP A 72 -0.83 -7.12 -21.58
C ASP A 72 0.46 -6.34 -21.29
N ILE A 73 1.54 -7.13 -21.09
CA ILE A 73 2.86 -6.58 -20.73
C ILE A 73 3.52 -5.84 -21.88
N ASP A 74 3.23 -6.23 -23.14
CA ASP A 74 3.84 -5.60 -24.30
C ASP A 74 3.29 -4.18 -24.50
N VAL A 75 1.99 -4.00 -24.35
CA VAL A 75 1.37 -2.67 -24.39
C VAL A 75 1.79 -1.82 -23.20
N PHE A 76 1.74 -2.37 -22.00
CA PHE A 76 2.05 -1.63 -20.77
C PHE A 76 3.55 -1.27 -20.66
N GLY A 77 4.43 -2.21 -21.00
CA GLY A 77 5.87 -2.04 -20.87
C GLY A 77 6.51 -1.12 -21.93
N ASN A 78 5.81 -0.88 -23.06
CA ASN A 78 6.25 0.02 -24.12
C ASN A 78 5.59 1.41 -24.07
N ALA A 79 4.63 1.61 -23.15
CA ALA A 79 3.97 2.89 -22.97
C ALA A 79 4.88 3.89 -22.23
N ASP A 80 4.70 5.17 -22.52
CA ASP A 80 5.39 6.20 -21.75
C ASP A 80 4.75 6.42 -20.36
N PHE A 81 5.49 7.11 -19.49
CA PHE A 81 5.06 7.37 -18.12
C PHE A 81 3.70 8.07 -18.06
N PHE A 82 3.49 9.09 -18.90
CA PHE A 82 2.26 9.89 -18.87
C PHE A 82 1.07 9.11 -19.42
N GLU A 83 1.26 8.30 -20.46
CA GLU A 83 0.21 7.41 -20.99
C GLU A 83 -0.33 6.47 -19.91
N ILE A 84 0.54 5.97 -19.03
CA ILE A 84 0.17 5.06 -17.94
C ILE A 84 -0.48 5.84 -16.78
N VAL A 85 0.17 6.90 -16.30
CA VAL A 85 -0.24 7.56 -15.05
C VAL A 85 -1.47 8.44 -15.25
N ASP A 86 -1.55 9.19 -16.36
CA ASP A 86 -2.68 10.06 -16.68
C ASP A 86 -3.85 9.30 -17.31
N GLY A 87 -3.62 8.04 -17.74
CA GLY A 87 -4.62 7.25 -18.42
C GLY A 87 -5.06 7.85 -19.76
N SER A 88 -4.16 8.54 -20.47
CA SER A 88 -4.45 9.18 -21.75
C SER A 88 -4.56 8.18 -22.90
N SER A 89 -3.90 7.03 -22.81
CA SER A 89 -3.92 5.97 -23.81
C SER A 89 -4.99 4.92 -23.52
N LYS A 90 -5.96 4.78 -24.44
CA LYS A 90 -7.00 3.74 -24.34
C LYS A 90 -6.42 2.33 -24.41
N ALA A 91 -5.31 2.14 -25.16
CA ALA A 91 -4.64 0.85 -25.24
C ALA A 91 -4.05 0.46 -23.88
N VAL A 92 -3.39 1.41 -23.19
CA VAL A 92 -2.84 1.20 -21.85
C VAL A 92 -3.95 0.92 -20.83
N GLN A 93 -5.05 1.68 -20.87
CA GLN A 93 -6.21 1.45 -20.01
C GLN A 93 -6.84 0.07 -20.18
N ALA A 94 -6.81 -0.48 -21.40
CA ALA A 94 -7.29 -1.83 -21.68
C ALA A 94 -6.29 -2.91 -21.24
N SER A 95 -4.98 -2.59 -21.18
CA SER A 95 -3.91 -3.52 -20.85
C SER A 95 -3.61 -3.63 -19.36
N ALA A 96 -3.96 -2.60 -18.57
CA ALA A 96 -3.64 -2.55 -17.15
C ALA A 96 -4.65 -1.73 -16.35
N SER A 97 -4.79 -2.07 -15.05
CA SER A 97 -5.63 -1.34 -14.10
C SER A 97 -4.84 -0.97 -12.84
N LYS A 98 -4.94 0.28 -12.41
CA LYS A 98 -4.29 0.74 -11.17
C LYS A 98 -5.02 0.18 -9.94
N ILE A 99 -4.29 -0.52 -9.08
CA ILE A 99 -4.82 -1.16 -7.87
C ILE A 99 -4.29 -0.55 -6.57
N TYR A 100 -3.21 0.22 -6.63
CA TYR A 100 -2.66 0.91 -5.47
C TYR A 100 -1.94 2.18 -5.86
N GLU A 101 -2.03 3.19 -5.00
CA GLU A 101 -1.30 4.47 -5.12
C GLU A 101 -0.96 4.99 -3.74
N ALA A 102 0.25 5.50 -3.57
CA ALA A 102 0.70 6.14 -2.33
C ALA A 102 1.90 7.04 -2.57
N ILE A 103 2.11 7.98 -1.65
CA ILE A 103 3.32 8.78 -1.56
C ILE A 103 4.20 8.17 -0.46
N LEU A 104 5.45 7.81 -0.81
CA LEU A 104 6.47 7.36 0.13
C LEU A 104 7.39 8.52 0.49
N GLN A 105 7.61 8.70 1.79
CA GLN A 105 8.60 9.66 2.30
C GLN A 105 10.02 9.05 2.25
N PRO A 106 11.08 9.87 2.17
CA PRO A 106 12.44 9.37 2.27
C PRO A 106 12.65 8.53 3.54
N GLY A 107 13.14 7.29 3.37
CA GLY A 107 13.39 6.34 4.45
C GLY A 107 12.13 5.65 5.01
N GLU A 108 10.96 5.84 4.40
CA GLU A 108 9.72 5.18 4.83
C GLU A 108 9.72 3.70 4.43
N SER A 109 9.12 2.88 5.32
CA SER A 109 8.75 1.50 5.01
C SER A 109 7.29 1.27 5.35
N ARG A 110 6.55 0.60 4.44
CA ARG A 110 5.11 0.36 4.59
C ARG A 110 4.75 -1.02 4.06
N VAL A 111 3.95 -1.77 4.82
CA VAL A 111 3.38 -3.04 4.38
C VAL A 111 2.00 -2.81 3.77
N VAL A 112 1.76 -3.38 2.60
CA VAL A 112 0.47 -3.34 1.93
C VAL A 112 0.06 -4.74 1.49
N PHE A 113 -1.24 -4.96 1.40
CA PHE A 113 -1.82 -6.22 0.92
C PHE A 113 -2.58 -5.92 -0.35
N ILE A 114 -2.13 -6.49 -1.45
CA ILE A 114 -2.70 -6.30 -2.78
C ILE A 114 -3.39 -7.59 -3.19
N LYS A 115 -4.61 -7.47 -3.71
CA LYS A 115 -5.34 -8.59 -4.28
C LYS A 115 -5.39 -8.44 -5.81
N PRO A 116 -4.49 -9.11 -6.53
CA PRO A 116 -4.52 -9.09 -7.99
C PRO A 116 -5.83 -9.70 -8.52
N ASP A 117 -6.29 -9.22 -9.66
CA ASP A 117 -7.44 -9.80 -10.34
C ASP A 117 -7.14 -11.24 -10.78
N SER A 118 -8.19 -12.02 -11.05
CA SER A 118 -8.08 -13.45 -11.33
C SER A 118 -7.28 -13.78 -12.60
N ASP A 119 -7.24 -12.88 -13.53
CA ASP A 119 -6.58 -12.95 -14.84
C ASP A 119 -5.26 -12.19 -14.90
N THR A 120 -4.90 -11.43 -13.84
CA THR A 120 -3.61 -10.75 -13.75
C THR A 120 -2.46 -11.74 -13.76
N ARG A 121 -1.48 -11.52 -14.62
CA ARG A 121 -0.24 -12.31 -14.74
C ARG A 121 0.98 -11.57 -14.23
N THR A 122 0.95 -10.25 -14.28
CA THR A 122 2.08 -9.39 -13.93
C THR A 122 1.61 -8.24 -13.06
N LEU A 123 2.40 -7.86 -12.07
CA LEU A 123 2.27 -6.61 -11.33
C LEU A 123 3.23 -5.59 -11.91
N GLY A 124 2.71 -4.42 -12.30
CA GLY A 124 3.52 -3.28 -12.72
C GLY A 124 3.76 -2.33 -11.55
N PHE A 125 5.01 -1.98 -11.28
CA PHE A 125 5.40 -1.03 -10.24
C PHE A 125 5.95 0.22 -10.90
N ILE A 126 5.42 1.38 -10.53
CA ILE A 126 5.81 2.68 -11.07
C ILE A 126 6.23 3.60 -9.95
N GLY A 127 7.35 4.29 -10.16
CA GLY A 127 7.80 5.41 -9.34
C GLY A 127 7.82 6.69 -10.15
N ALA A 128 7.09 7.72 -9.72
CA ALA A 128 7.06 9.03 -10.36
C ALA A 128 8.32 9.84 -10.02
N TYR A 129 9.48 9.35 -10.46
CA TYR A 129 10.76 10.02 -10.27
C TYR A 129 10.80 11.36 -11.00
N ARG A 130 11.46 12.36 -10.41
CA ARG A 130 11.63 13.69 -11.00
C ARG A 130 12.43 13.66 -12.30
N ASN A 131 13.43 12.81 -12.35
CA ASN A 131 14.24 12.57 -13.54
C ASN A 131 13.89 11.20 -14.11
N LEU A 132 12.87 11.16 -14.97
CA LEU A 132 12.42 9.91 -15.60
C LEU A 132 13.47 9.33 -16.54
N ASP A 133 14.19 10.17 -17.28
CA ASP A 133 15.15 9.75 -18.31
C ASP A 133 16.33 8.95 -17.72
N ASP A 134 16.76 9.32 -16.49
CA ASP A 134 17.86 8.66 -15.80
C ASP A 134 17.37 7.72 -14.68
N SER A 135 16.12 7.27 -14.74
CA SER A 135 15.56 6.39 -13.72
C SER A 135 14.99 5.09 -14.28
N ILE A 136 15.03 4.04 -13.48
CA ILE A 136 14.24 2.83 -13.70
C ILE A 136 12.90 3.05 -13.00
N TRP A 137 12.01 3.79 -13.65
CA TRP A 137 10.72 4.22 -13.09
C TRP A 137 9.60 3.19 -13.24
N LEU A 138 9.75 2.20 -14.12
CA LEU A 138 8.83 1.09 -14.35
C LEU A 138 9.55 -0.23 -14.13
N LEU A 139 8.93 -1.13 -13.36
CA LEU A 139 9.38 -2.50 -13.21
C LEU A 139 8.18 -3.44 -13.19
N ASN A 140 8.21 -4.46 -14.03
CA ASN A 140 7.21 -5.52 -14.08
C ASN A 140 7.69 -6.74 -13.31
N TRP A 141 6.78 -7.38 -12.56
CA TRP A 141 7.05 -8.58 -11.79
C TRP A 141 5.98 -9.64 -12.08
N ASP A 142 6.41 -10.79 -12.64
CA ASP A 142 5.49 -11.84 -13.02
C ASP A 142 4.99 -12.63 -11.80
N LEU A 143 3.69 -12.74 -11.69
CA LEU A 143 3.05 -13.58 -10.69
C LEU A 143 3.28 -15.06 -11.05
N PRO A 144 3.48 -15.95 -10.06
CA PRO A 144 3.64 -17.38 -10.33
C PRO A 144 2.42 -17.92 -11.08
N GLU A 145 2.65 -18.77 -12.08
CA GLU A 145 1.56 -19.41 -12.83
C GLU A 145 0.59 -20.15 -11.90
N LYS A 146 -0.71 -19.92 -12.13
CA LYS A 146 -1.81 -20.58 -11.39
C LYS A 146 -1.92 -22.06 -11.82
N LYS A 147 -0.98 -22.94 -11.47
CA LYS A 147 -1.18 -24.39 -11.60
C LYS A 147 -2.35 -24.78 -10.72
N LYS A 148 -3.30 -25.63 -11.21
CA LYS A 148 -4.49 -26.10 -10.45
C LYS A 148 -4.16 -26.66 -9.06
N SER A 149 -2.93 -27.12 -8.84
CA SER A 149 -2.37 -27.58 -7.56
C SER A 149 -1.89 -26.44 -6.67
N TRP A 150 -1.53 -25.29 -7.23
CA TRP A 150 -0.97 -24.15 -6.53
C TRP A 150 -1.99 -23.43 -5.62
N TRP A 151 -3.26 -23.34 -6.03
CA TRP A 151 -4.32 -22.80 -5.18
C TRP A 151 -4.52 -23.56 -3.87
N ARG A 152 -4.22 -24.86 -3.83
CA ARG A 152 -4.30 -25.65 -2.59
C ARG A 152 -3.09 -25.45 -1.70
N GLY A 153 -1.89 -25.19 -2.25
CA GLY A 153 -0.69 -24.82 -1.51
C GLY A 153 -0.71 -23.39 -0.98
N PHE A 154 -1.34 -22.48 -1.72
CA PHE A 154 -1.46 -21.08 -1.33
C PHE A 154 -2.50 -20.83 -0.21
N PHE A 155 -3.39 -21.79 0.03
CA PHE A 155 -4.32 -21.80 1.16
C PHE A 155 -3.69 -22.36 2.45
N GLY A 156 -2.49 -22.86 2.37
CA GLY A 156 -1.70 -23.35 3.48
C GLY A 156 -0.40 -22.59 3.60
N ASN A 157 -0.36 -21.52 4.35
CA ASN A 157 0.79 -20.76 4.88
C ASN A 157 1.84 -20.16 3.92
N ASP A 158 1.79 -20.37 2.61
CA ASP A 158 2.75 -19.79 1.66
C ASP A 158 2.13 -18.56 0.95
N SER A 159 1.94 -17.47 1.69
CA SER A 159 1.57 -16.19 1.11
C SER A 159 2.74 -15.63 0.33
N LEU A 160 2.49 -15.17 -0.92
CA LEU A 160 3.52 -14.47 -1.68
C LEU A 160 3.87 -13.15 -0.98
N GLU A 161 5.14 -13.00 -0.62
CA GLU A 161 5.69 -11.79 -0.04
C GLU A 161 6.77 -11.20 -0.94
N LEU A 162 6.64 -9.90 -1.24
CA LEU A 162 7.57 -9.17 -2.07
C LEU A 162 8.14 -7.98 -1.31
N ASN A 163 9.43 -7.70 -1.52
CA ASN A 163 10.06 -6.44 -1.18
C ASN A 163 10.17 -5.59 -2.44
N ALA A 164 9.41 -4.50 -2.52
CA ALA A 164 9.52 -3.48 -3.54
C ALA A 164 10.34 -2.31 -2.98
N HIS A 165 11.57 -2.18 -3.43
CA HIS A 165 12.53 -1.21 -2.96
C HIS A 165 12.68 -0.07 -3.96
N PHE A 166 12.26 1.12 -3.55
CA PHE A 166 12.36 2.37 -4.29
C PHE A 166 13.64 3.10 -3.87
N GLN A 167 14.64 2.98 -4.71
CA GLN A 167 15.96 3.54 -4.51
C GLN A 167 16.01 4.98 -5.02
N LYS A 168 17.18 5.61 -4.98
CA LYS A 168 17.42 6.98 -5.42
C LYS A 168 16.79 7.31 -6.77
N SER A 169 16.96 6.42 -7.76
CA SER A 169 16.44 6.57 -9.12
C SER A 169 16.07 5.23 -9.78
N ALA A 170 15.78 4.21 -8.99
CA ALA A 170 15.44 2.88 -9.52
C ALA A 170 14.48 2.13 -8.61
N ILE A 171 13.72 1.21 -9.21
CA ILE A 171 12.89 0.24 -8.50
C ILE A 171 13.57 -1.12 -8.57
N THR A 172 13.59 -1.86 -7.48
CA THR A 172 13.97 -3.26 -7.45
C THR A 172 12.95 -4.07 -6.68
N ILE A 173 12.67 -5.30 -7.14
CA ILE A 173 11.73 -6.20 -6.47
C ILE A 173 12.40 -7.54 -6.19
N LYS A 174 12.18 -8.05 -4.98
CA LYS A 174 12.66 -9.36 -4.56
C LYS A 174 11.54 -10.12 -3.87
N LYS A 175 11.39 -11.40 -4.23
CA LYS A 175 10.55 -12.32 -3.47
C LYS A 175 11.24 -12.62 -2.15
N MET A 176 10.44 -12.64 -1.08
CA MET A 176 10.87 -13.14 0.22
C MET A 176 10.62 -14.66 0.28
N ASP A 177 11.62 -15.40 0.74
CA ASP A 177 11.55 -16.86 0.94
C ASP A 177 11.13 -17.18 2.37
#